data_39408c6a6cb0c6a7a9382c60dfeb9cfb
#
_entry.id   39408c6a6cb0c6a7a9382c60dfeb9cfb
#
_cell.length_a   1.000
_cell.length_b   1.000
_cell.length_c   1.000
_cell.angle_alpha   90.00
_cell.angle_beta   90.00
_cell.angle_gamma   90.00
#
_symmetry.space_group_name_H-M   'P 1'
#
loop_
_entity.id
_entity.type
_entity.pdbx_description
1 polymer ?
#
loop_
_entity_poly.entity_id
_entity_poly.type
_entity_poly.pdbx_seq_one_letter_code
_entity_poly.pdbx_strand_id
1 'polypeptide(L)'
;MVVFRGVNIYPGQVDEVLSKIEGVGSEYQVKFERREDGKDYMTIQVERAVYLGQSADGPLARAVAGEIKHNLMVSCSVEITPHGSLPRSERKTRRFFDNRRY
;
A
#
# COMPACT_ATOMS: atom_id res chain seq x y z
N MET A 1 9.15 11.16 -0.66
CA MET A 1 8.44 11.33 0.64
C MET A 1 7.11 12.02 0.38
N VAL A 2 6.06 11.56 0.99
CA VAL A 2 4.71 12.16 0.90
C VAL A 2 4.24 12.50 2.31
N VAL A 3 3.72 13.71 2.50
CA VAL A 3 3.10 14.09 3.77
C VAL A 3 1.63 13.69 3.73
N PHE A 4 1.22 12.82 4.66
CA PHE A 4 -0.13 12.30 4.74
C PHE A 4 -0.65 12.46 6.16
N ARG A 5 -1.69 13.30 6.33
CA ARG A 5 -2.29 13.59 7.65
C ARG A 5 -1.25 13.97 8.71
N GLY A 6 -0.28 14.81 8.30
CA GLY A 6 0.78 15.29 9.18
C GLY A 6 1.94 14.31 9.40
N VAL A 7 1.93 13.15 8.74
CA VAL A 7 2.98 12.14 8.85
C VAL A 7 3.76 12.06 7.55
N ASN A 8 5.08 12.06 7.66
CA ASN A 8 5.95 11.87 6.50
C ASN A 8 6.04 10.39 6.15
N ILE A 9 5.59 10.02 4.94
CA ILE A 9 5.61 8.64 4.47
C ILE A 9 6.71 8.50 3.43
N TYR A 10 7.65 7.62 3.68
CA TYR A 10 8.77 7.33 2.77
C TYR A 10 8.56 5.98 2.09
N PRO A 11 8.84 5.87 0.76
CA PRO A 11 8.69 4.59 0.06
C PRO A 11 9.45 3.43 0.71
N GLY A 12 10.66 3.71 1.23
CA GLY A 12 11.46 2.67 1.90
C GLY A 12 10.80 2.11 3.15
N GLN A 13 10.02 2.93 3.88
CA GLN A 13 9.30 2.47 5.07
C GLN A 13 8.19 1.49 4.70
N VAL A 14 7.42 1.82 3.66
CA VAL A 14 6.34 0.95 3.19
C VAL A 14 6.91 -0.36 2.66
N ASP A 15 7.98 -0.27 1.88
CA ASP A 15 8.65 -1.45 1.33
C ASP A 15 9.14 -2.38 2.45
N GLU A 16 9.75 -1.82 3.48
CA GLU A 16 10.24 -2.60 4.62
C GLU A 16 9.10 -3.30 5.36
N VAL A 17 8.00 -2.60 5.61
CA VAL A 17 6.83 -3.17 6.29
C VAL A 17 6.26 -4.31 5.45
N LEU A 18 6.03 -4.10 4.16
CA LEU A 18 5.43 -5.11 3.29
C LEU A 18 6.34 -6.33 3.13
N SER A 19 7.65 -6.14 3.11
CA SER A 19 8.61 -7.25 2.94
C SER A 19 8.56 -8.27 4.07
N LYS A 20 8.05 -7.88 5.23
CA LYS A 20 7.96 -8.76 6.41
C LYS A 20 6.62 -9.48 6.53
N ILE A 21 5.68 -9.19 5.65
CA ILE A 21 4.35 -9.81 5.71
C ILE A 21 4.31 -11.01 4.77
N GLU A 22 4.08 -12.19 5.34
CA GLU A 22 3.93 -13.41 4.54
C GLU A 22 2.68 -13.30 3.66
N GLY A 23 2.80 -13.70 2.39
CA GLY A 23 1.70 -13.67 1.44
C GLY A 23 1.67 -12.44 0.55
N VAL A 24 2.47 -11.42 0.83
CA VAL A 24 2.62 -10.25 -0.04
C VAL A 24 3.53 -10.62 -1.21
N GLY A 25 3.09 -10.28 -2.43
CA GLY A 25 3.88 -10.48 -3.63
C GLY A 25 4.95 -9.40 -3.80
N SER A 26 5.59 -9.39 -4.97
CA SER A 26 6.73 -8.51 -5.23
C SER A 26 6.34 -7.09 -5.61
N GLU A 27 5.10 -6.87 -6.04
CA GLU A 27 4.68 -5.55 -6.54
C GLU A 27 3.55 -4.97 -5.70
N TYR A 28 3.61 -3.65 -5.50
CA TYR A 28 2.58 -2.89 -4.83
C TYR A 28 2.56 -1.46 -5.36
N GLN A 29 1.45 -0.75 -5.12
CA GLN A 29 1.32 0.68 -5.41
C GLN A 29 0.65 1.37 -4.25
N VAL A 30 1.09 2.58 -3.94
CA VAL A 30 0.51 3.42 -2.89
C VAL A 30 -0.07 4.66 -3.54
N LYS A 31 -1.35 4.91 -3.31
CA LYS A 31 -2.06 6.05 -3.89
C LYS A 31 -2.55 6.98 -2.79
N PHE A 32 -2.34 8.27 -2.97
CA PHE A 32 -2.82 9.31 -2.08
C PHE A 32 -3.85 10.14 -2.84
N GLU A 33 -5.04 10.30 -2.28
CA GLU A 33 -6.13 11.01 -2.90
C GLU A 33 -6.75 12.01 -1.91
N ARG A 34 -7.24 13.13 -2.43
CA ARG A 34 -8.08 14.04 -1.67
C ARG A 34 -9.49 13.92 -2.23
N ARG A 35 -10.44 13.60 -1.37
CA ARG A 35 -11.83 13.40 -1.78
C ARG A 35 -12.66 14.66 -1.56
N GLU A 36 -13.93 14.60 -1.97
CA GLU A 36 -14.86 15.74 -1.90
C GLU A 36 -15.08 16.25 -0.48
N ASP A 37 -14.90 15.41 0.52
CA ASP A 37 -14.97 15.80 1.92
C ASP A 37 -13.77 16.64 2.40
N GLY A 38 -12.80 16.88 1.51
CA GLY A 38 -11.58 17.62 1.82
C GLY A 38 -10.52 16.84 2.56
N LYS A 39 -10.78 15.55 2.83
CA LYS A 39 -9.85 14.70 3.56
C LYS A 39 -8.94 13.92 2.63
N ASP A 40 -7.76 13.59 3.13
CA ASP A 40 -6.79 12.77 2.41
C ASP A 40 -6.98 11.29 2.74
N TYR A 41 -6.84 10.46 1.71
CA TYR A 41 -6.96 9.01 1.81
C TYR A 41 -5.74 8.34 1.20
N MET A 42 -5.30 7.26 1.81
CA MET A 42 -4.17 6.45 1.35
C MET A 42 -4.67 5.05 1.05
N THR A 43 -4.40 4.56 -0.15
CA THR A 43 -4.75 3.20 -0.57
C THR A 43 -3.49 2.47 -0.99
N ILE A 44 -3.29 1.27 -0.48
CA ILE A 44 -2.18 0.41 -0.88
C ILE A 44 -2.76 -0.76 -1.67
N GLN A 45 -2.35 -0.88 -2.94
CA GLN A 45 -2.64 -2.04 -3.77
C GLN A 45 -1.46 -2.99 -3.67
N VAL A 46 -1.72 -4.25 -3.32
CA VAL A 46 -0.69 -5.26 -3.10
C VAL A 46 -1.03 -6.50 -3.89
N GLU A 47 -0.08 -7.05 -4.63
CA GLU A 47 -0.25 -8.34 -5.27
C GLU A 47 -0.15 -9.47 -4.24
N ARG A 48 -1.03 -10.48 -4.37
CA ARG A 48 -0.87 -11.73 -3.63
C ARG A 48 0.41 -12.42 -4.07
N ALA A 49 1.03 -13.17 -3.16
CA ALA A 49 2.07 -14.09 -3.54
C ALA A 49 1.51 -15.12 -4.54
N VAL A 50 2.35 -15.58 -5.46
CA VAL A 50 1.94 -16.44 -6.58
C VAL A 50 1.24 -17.73 -6.12
N TYR A 51 1.57 -18.23 -4.93
CA TYR A 51 1.02 -19.48 -4.38
C TYR A 51 -0.31 -19.31 -3.65
N LEU A 52 -0.83 -18.08 -3.53
CA LEU A 52 -2.07 -17.79 -2.82
C LEU A 52 -3.24 -17.60 -3.78
N GLY A 53 -4.43 -18.02 -3.35
CA GLY A 53 -5.67 -17.76 -4.04
C GLY A 53 -6.44 -16.59 -3.43
N GLN A 54 -7.56 -16.25 -4.05
CA GLN A 54 -8.40 -15.13 -3.65
C GLN A 54 -8.93 -15.24 -2.22
N SER A 55 -9.07 -16.45 -1.69
CA SER A 55 -9.52 -16.66 -0.33
C SER A 55 -8.58 -16.06 0.73
N ALA A 56 -7.34 -15.79 0.36
CA ALA A 56 -6.36 -15.16 1.25
C ALA A 56 -6.51 -13.64 1.34
N ASP A 57 -7.30 -13.00 0.46
CA ASP A 57 -7.34 -11.55 0.32
C ASP A 57 -7.78 -10.84 1.60
N GLY A 58 -8.84 -11.30 2.25
CA GLY A 58 -9.34 -10.67 3.48
C GLY A 58 -8.31 -10.66 4.60
N PRO A 59 -7.78 -11.83 5.00
CA PRO A 59 -6.73 -11.88 6.02
C PRO A 59 -5.48 -11.09 5.65
N LEU A 60 -5.06 -11.15 4.38
CA LEU A 60 -3.88 -10.43 3.92
C LEU A 60 -4.07 -8.91 3.98
N ALA A 61 -5.24 -8.42 3.54
CA ALA A 61 -5.56 -7.00 3.61
C ALA A 61 -5.54 -6.49 5.06
N ARG A 62 -6.10 -7.26 5.99
CA ARG A 62 -6.08 -6.90 7.40
C ARG A 62 -4.66 -6.89 7.96
N ALA A 63 -3.83 -7.85 7.58
CA ALA A 63 -2.44 -7.89 8.01
C ALA A 63 -1.66 -6.66 7.52
N VAL A 64 -1.82 -6.31 6.25
CA VAL A 64 -1.15 -5.13 5.66
C VAL A 64 -1.61 -3.85 6.36
N ALA A 65 -2.92 -3.64 6.48
CA ALA A 65 -3.45 -2.45 7.13
C ALA A 65 -2.99 -2.33 8.59
N GLY A 66 -2.99 -3.44 9.31
CA GLY A 66 -2.54 -3.48 10.70
C GLY A 66 -1.06 -3.15 10.87
N GLU A 67 -0.22 -3.72 10.02
CA GLU A 67 1.22 -3.46 10.08
C GLU A 67 1.57 -2.03 9.67
N ILE A 68 0.88 -1.46 8.68
CA ILE A 68 1.05 -0.06 8.30
C ILE A 68 0.64 0.84 9.46
N LYS A 69 -0.49 0.58 10.10
CA LYS A 69 -0.95 1.36 11.26
C LYS A 69 0.06 1.26 12.41
N HIS A 70 0.55 0.08 12.70
CA HIS A 70 1.49 -0.16 13.79
C HIS A 70 2.82 0.55 13.56
N ASN A 71 3.37 0.48 12.35
CA ASN A 71 4.72 0.96 12.06
C ASN A 71 4.74 2.43 11.62
N LEU A 72 3.74 2.90 10.89
CA LEU A 72 3.72 4.25 10.31
C LEU A 72 2.70 5.17 10.97
N MET A 73 1.88 4.65 11.87
CA MET A 73 0.87 5.41 12.62
C MET A 73 -0.17 6.08 11.73
N VAL A 74 -0.45 5.49 10.57
CA VAL A 74 -1.48 5.98 9.65
C VAL A 74 -2.44 4.85 9.28
N SER A 75 -3.70 5.22 9.05
CA SER A 75 -4.72 4.29 8.56
C SER A 75 -4.78 4.35 7.04
N CYS A 76 -4.92 3.19 6.41
CA CYS A 76 -5.03 3.10 4.96
C CYS A 76 -6.06 2.05 4.55
N SER A 77 -6.54 2.18 3.31
CA SER A 77 -7.31 1.12 2.65
C SER A 77 -6.34 0.19 1.95
N VAL A 78 -6.65 -1.10 1.92
CA VAL A 78 -5.80 -2.09 1.27
C VAL A 78 -6.62 -2.87 0.25
N GLU A 79 -6.10 -2.94 -0.97
CA GLU A 79 -6.67 -3.73 -2.06
C GLU A 79 -5.69 -4.83 -2.44
N ILE A 80 -6.13 -6.07 -2.43
CA ILE A 80 -5.31 -7.21 -2.83
C ILE A 80 -5.64 -7.57 -4.27
N THR A 81 -4.62 -7.69 -5.09
CA THR A 81 -4.76 -7.98 -6.52
C THR A 81 -4.05 -9.28 -6.88
N PRO A 82 -4.42 -9.93 -8.00
CA PRO A 82 -3.74 -11.16 -8.45
C PRO A 82 -2.27 -10.90 -8.76
N HIS A 83 -1.46 -11.93 -8.58
CA HIS A 83 -0.05 -11.90 -8.98
C HIS A 83 0.07 -11.50 -10.46
N GLY A 84 0.96 -10.57 -10.76
CA GLY A 84 1.19 -10.11 -12.12
C GLY A 84 0.28 -9.00 -12.60
N SER A 85 -0.69 -8.55 -11.79
CA SER A 85 -1.67 -7.54 -12.22
C SER A 85 -1.14 -6.11 -12.18
N LEU A 86 -0.11 -5.83 -11.38
CA LEU A 86 0.49 -4.50 -11.30
C LEU A 86 1.72 -4.38 -12.20
N PRO A 87 1.99 -3.17 -12.73
CA PRO A 87 3.20 -2.96 -13.52
C PRO A 87 4.46 -3.29 -12.72
N ARG A 88 5.43 -3.92 -13.36
CA ARG A 88 6.73 -4.17 -12.73
C ARG A 88 7.53 -2.89 -12.70
N SER A 89 8.12 -2.58 -11.55
CA SER A 89 8.91 -1.37 -11.38
C SER A 89 10.20 -1.71 -10.64
N GLU A 90 11.33 -1.31 -11.21
CA GLU A 90 12.64 -1.46 -10.57
C GLU A 90 12.90 -0.37 -9.54
N ARG A 91 12.17 0.74 -9.62
CA ARG A 91 12.34 1.89 -8.73
C ARG A 91 11.17 1.98 -7.76
N LYS A 92 11.48 1.90 -6.46
CA LYS A 92 10.46 1.98 -5.39
C LYS A 92 9.70 3.29 -5.40
N THR A 93 10.32 4.39 -5.80
CA THR A 93 9.69 5.71 -5.86
C THR A 93 8.56 5.76 -6.88
N ARG A 94 8.59 4.91 -7.91
CA ARG A 94 7.52 4.83 -8.92
C ARG A 94 6.29 4.08 -8.44
N ARG A 95 6.30 3.61 -7.21
CA ARG A 95 5.16 2.94 -6.59
C ARG A 95 4.27 3.89 -5.82
N PHE A 96 4.69 5.16 -5.65
CA PHE A 96 3.93 6.19 -4.96
C PHE A 96 3.27 7.11 -5.98
N PHE A 97 1.94 7.27 -5.86
CA PHE A 97 1.14 8.10 -6.75
C PHE A 97 0.36 9.10 -5.92
N ASP A 98 0.80 10.35 -5.93
CA ASP A 98 0.11 11.42 -5.20
C ASP A 98 -0.84 12.12 -6.16
N ASN A 99 -2.11 11.77 -6.08
CA ASN A 99 -3.17 12.29 -6.94
C ASN A 99 -3.95 13.44 -6.29
N ARG A 100 -3.47 13.94 -5.19
CA ARG A 100 -4.12 15.06 -4.51
C ARG A 100 -3.88 16.33 -5.30
N ARG A 101 -4.93 17.16 -5.36
CA ARG A 101 -4.84 18.48 -6.02
C ARG A 101 -4.79 19.56 -4.95
N TYR A 102 -3.93 20.52 -5.18
CA TYR A 102 -3.74 21.64 -4.27
C TYR A 102 -4.24 22.93 -4.89
#